data_4231309bb6567c5ff30b912a8d693c52
#
_entry.id   4231309bb6567c5ff30b912a8d693c52
#
_cell.length_a   1.000
_cell.length_b   1.000
_cell.length_c   1.000
_cell.angle_alpha   90.00
_cell.angle_beta   90.00
_cell.angle_gamma   90.00
#
_symmetry.space_group_name_H-M   'P 1'
#
loop_
_entity.id
_entity.type
_entity.pdbx_description
1 polymer ?
#
loop_
_entity_poly.entity_id
_entity_poly.type
_entity_poly.pdbx_seq_one_letter_code
_entity_poly.pdbx_strand_id
1 'polypeptide(L)'
;MSSDKPSHRGSPYAQELISHLQPHCATHKTDPGEQLDLQVEGQSMCYLILDGTVAIYRRSDDMMLSTARSPALFGLANLTDIYFNDYLRTITPCLIGVLTTDRVAQIIKEKALWG
;
A
#
# COMPACT_ATOMS: atom_id res chain seq x y z
N MET A 1 -25.27 -9.19 0.65
CA MET A 1 -24.80 -8.88 0.52
C MET A 1 -23.96 -8.62 0.60
N SER A 2 -23.62 -8.57 0.41
CA SER A 2 -22.76 -8.39 0.37
C SER A 2 -22.11 -7.75 0.86
N SER A 3 -22.06 -7.50 1.18
CA SER A 3 -21.42 -6.84 1.57
C SER A 3 -20.22 -6.85 1.73
N ASP A 4 -19.81 -7.30 1.43
CA ASP A 4 -18.63 -7.51 1.54
C ASP A 4 -17.82 -6.70 0.84
N LYS A 5 -17.83 -5.64 0.88
CA LYS A 5 -16.99 -4.95 0.36
C LYS A 5 -15.74 -5.07 0.91
N PRO A 6 -14.76 -5.45 0.30
CA PRO A 6 -13.47 -5.58 0.81
C PRO A 6 -12.92 -4.25 1.14
N SER A 7 -12.33 -4.16 2.26
CA SER A 7 -11.97 -2.88 2.72
C SER A 7 -10.92 -2.23 1.88
N HIS A 8 -9.88 -2.83 1.47
CA HIS A 8 -8.82 -2.14 0.76
C HIS A 8 -8.49 -2.78 -0.55
N ARG A 9 -9.54 -3.38 -1.19
CA ARG A 9 -9.31 -3.87 -2.47
C ARG A 9 -9.17 -2.69 -3.38
N GLY A 10 -8.29 -2.70 -4.25
CA GLY A 10 -8.05 -1.58 -5.11
C GLY A 10 -9.28 -1.16 -5.87
N SER A 11 -9.59 0.10 -5.85
CA SER A 11 -10.58 0.66 -6.74
C SER A 11 -10.00 0.66 -8.15
N PRO A 12 -10.80 0.86 -9.19
CA PRO A 12 -10.24 0.97 -10.53
C PRO A 12 -9.18 2.07 -10.62
N TYR A 13 -9.39 3.17 -9.89
CA TYR A 13 -8.39 4.24 -9.89
C TYR A 13 -7.08 3.76 -9.26
N ALA A 14 -7.16 3.02 -8.17
CA ALA A 14 -5.94 2.53 -7.52
C ALA A 14 -5.20 1.54 -8.41
N GLN A 15 -5.91 0.68 -9.12
CA GLN A 15 -5.26 -0.26 -10.02
C GLN A 15 -4.57 0.47 -11.17
N GLU A 16 -5.21 1.49 -11.70
CA GLU A 16 -4.60 2.28 -12.76
C GLU A 16 -3.37 3.01 -12.24
N LEU A 17 -3.47 3.57 -11.06
CA LEU A 17 -2.35 4.28 -10.46
C LEU A 17 -1.18 3.32 -10.23
N ILE A 18 -1.43 2.12 -9.74
CA ILE A 18 -0.39 1.14 -9.55
C ILE A 18 0.34 0.84 -10.85
N SER A 19 -0.39 0.69 -11.95
CA SER A 19 0.26 0.39 -13.22
C SER A 19 1.15 1.53 -13.69
N HIS A 20 0.80 2.78 -13.37
CA HIS A 20 1.65 3.92 -13.69
C HIS A 20 2.87 4.00 -12.78
N LEU A 21 2.74 3.57 -11.54
CA LEU A 21 3.83 3.67 -10.56
C LEU A 21 4.81 2.52 -10.64
N GLN A 22 4.34 1.36 -11.06
CA GLN A 22 5.14 0.15 -11.00
C GLN A 22 6.50 0.28 -11.70
N PRO A 23 6.59 0.89 -12.90
CA PRO A 23 7.89 1.00 -13.56
C PRO A 23 8.89 1.86 -12.80
N HIS A 24 8.44 2.66 -11.85
CA HIS A 24 9.30 3.59 -11.13
C HIS A 24 9.71 3.09 -9.76
N CYS A 25 9.27 1.91 -9.36
CA CYS A 25 9.54 1.44 -8.01
C CYS A 25 10.49 0.28 -8.02
N ALA A 26 11.21 0.14 -6.91
CA ALA A 26 12.00 -1.05 -6.67
C ALA A 26 11.04 -2.14 -6.18
N THR A 27 11.21 -3.36 -6.67
CA THR A 27 10.35 -4.45 -6.26
C THR A 27 11.14 -5.43 -5.40
N HIS A 28 10.44 -6.00 -4.43
CA HIS A 28 11.02 -6.94 -3.49
C HIS A 28 10.07 -8.10 -3.29
N LYS A 29 10.63 -9.28 -3.12
CA LYS A 29 9.85 -10.42 -2.66
C LYS A 29 9.99 -10.50 -1.16
N THR A 30 8.89 -10.73 -0.48
CA THR A 30 8.89 -10.81 0.98
C THR A 30 8.39 -12.17 1.41
N ASP A 31 8.85 -12.61 2.57
CA ASP A 31 8.32 -13.80 3.22
C ASP A 31 7.09 -13.41 4.05
N PRO A 32 6.27 -14.38 4.44
CA PRO A 32 5.17 -14.07 5.37
C PRO A 32 5.71 -13.52 6.68
N GLY A 33 4.98 -12.59 7.27
CA GLY A 33 5.33 -12.04 8.57
C GLY A 33 6.25 -10.85 8.53
N GLU A 34 6.57 -10.30 7.37
CA GLU A 34 7.43 -9.12 7.31
C GLU A 34 6.63 -7.86 7.56
N GLN A 35 7.20 -6.97 8.34
CA GLN A 35 6.54 -5.71 8.69
C GLN A 35 6.96 -4.62 7.71
N LEU A 36 5.98 -3.85 7.26
CA LEU A 36 6.21 -2.75 6.32
C LEU A 36 5.71 -1.48 7.00
N ASP A 37 6.64 -0.61 7.36
CA ASP A 37 6.29 0.62 8.07
C ASP A 37 6.00 1.72 7.08
N LEU A 38 4.95 2.51 7.36
CA LEU A 38 4.56 3.60 6.47
C LEU A 38 5.41 4.84 6.67
N GLN A 39 6.22 4.87 7.73
CA GLN A 39 7.24 5.89 7.90
C GLN A 39 8.54 5.23 8.28
N VAL A 40 9.59 5.56 7.56
CA VAL A 40 10.92 5.02 7.82
C VAL A 40 11.87 6.20 7.93
N GLU A 41 12.46 6.37 9.12
CA GLU A 41 13.41 7.45 9.35
C GLU A 41 12.84 8.82 8.98
N GLY A 42 11.59 9.03 9.37
CA GLY A 42 10.94 10.30 9.13
C GLY A 42 10.39 10.50 7.74
N GLN A 43 10.55 9.51 6.86
CA GLN A 43 10.08 9.64 5.49
C GLN A 43 8.88 8.74 5.26
N SER A 44 7.84 9.30 4.65
CA SER A 44 6.63 8.54 4.33
C SER A 44 6.88 7.62 3.16
N MET A 45 6.40 6.39 3.28
CA MET A 45 6.62 5.36 2.27
C MET A 45 5.30 4.91 1.68
N CYS A 46 5.33 4.56 0.41
CA CYS A 46 4.21 3.94 -0.27
C CYS A 46 4.58 2.52 -0.64
N TYR A 47 3.63 1.62 -0.46
CA TYR A 47 3.82 0.22 -0.82
C TYR A 47 2.76 -0.20 -1.83
N LEU A 48 3.25 -0.78 -2.93
CA LEU A 48 2.37 -1.36 -3.92
C LEU A 48 2.39 -2.87 -3.68
N ILE A 49 1.24 -3.44 -3.39
CA ILE A 49 1.14 -4.88 -3.22
C ILE A 49 0.80 -5.44 -4.59
N LEU A 50 1.82 -5.97 -5.24
CA LEU A 50 1.70 -6.46 -6.61
C LEU A 50 1.23 -7.89 -6.65
N ASP A 51 1.54 -8.67 -5.61
CA ASP A 51 1.05 -10.03 -5.48
C ASP A 51 1.06 -10.38 -4.00
N GLY A 52 0.02 -11.06 -3.53
CA GLY A 52 -0.05 -11.53 -2.16
C GLY A 52 -1.06 -10.79 -1.33
N THR A 53 -1.03 -11.06 -0.03
CA THR A 53 -1.97 -10.54 0.95
C THR A 53 -1.21 -9.96 2.14
N VAL A 54 -1.67 -8.81 2.62
CA VAL A 54 -1.09 -8.17 3.80
C VAL A 54 -2.19 -7.92 4.82
N ALA A 55 -1.80 -7.80 6.08
CA ALA A 55 -2.69 -7.36 7.15
C ALA A 55 -2.29 -5.96 7.57
N ILE A 56 -3.27 -5.18 7.99
CA ILE A 56 -3.07 -3.81 8.46
C ILE A 56 -3.23 -3.83 9.97
N TYR A 57 -2.25 -3.30 10.68
CA TYR A 57 -2.21 -3.31 12.14
C TYR A 57 -2.18 -1.90 12.68
N ARG A 58 -2.88 -1.69 13.78
CA ARG A 58 -2.80 -0.44 14.51
C ARG A 58 -1.60 -0.48 15.44
N ARG A 59 -0.72 0.52 15.32
CA ARG A 59 0.53 0.46 16.04
C ARG A 59 0.35 0.61 17.56
N SER A 60 -0.68 1.34 17.96
CA SER A 60 -0.84 1.63 19.38
C SER A 60 -1.05 0.37 20.21
N ASP A 61 -1.67 -0.67 19.66
CA ASP A 61 -1.95 -1.88 20.41
C ASP A 61 -1.71 -3.14 19.59
N ASP A 62 -1.13 -2.98 18.39
CA ASP A 62 -0.85 -4.11 17.49
C ASP A 62 -2.09 -4.93 17.16
N MET A 63 -3.24 -4.26 17.10
CA MET A 63 -4.47 -4.94 16.74
C MET A 63 -4.62 -4.96 15.23
N MET A 64 -4.95 -6.13 14.69
CA MET A 64 -5.19 -6.24 13.26
C MET A 64 -6.52 -5.58 12.91
N LEU A 65 -6.47 -4.64 11.98
CA LEU A 65 -7.66 -3.89 11.59
C LEU A 65 -8.35 -4.51 10.40
N SER A 66 -7.60 -4.98 9.44
CA SER A 66 -8.17 -5.59 8.24
C SER A 66 -7.07 -6.25 7.44
N THR A 67 -7.44 -6.85 6.32
CA THR A 67 -6.49 -7.43 5.37
C THR A 67 -6.75 -6.84 4.00
N ALA A 68 -5.74 -6.93 3.14
CA ALA A 68 -5.86 -6.45 1.77
C ALA A 68 -5.10 -7.39 0.85
N ARG A 69 -5.68 -7.63 -0.34
CA ARG A 69 -5.06 -8.48 -1.34
C ARG A 69 -4.61 -7.63 -2.51
N SER A 70 -3.61 -8.12 -3.21
CA SER A 70 -3.14 -7.47 -4.42
C SER A 70 -4.25 -7.42 -5.47
N PRO A 71 -4.30 -6.38 -6.28
CA PRO A 71 -3.43 -5.20 -6.22
C PRO A 71 -3.91 -4.22 -5.16
N ALA A 72 -2.99 -3.62 -4.45
CA ALA A 72 -3.33 -2.64 -3.41
C ALA A 72 -2.22 -1.61 -3.29
N LEU A 73 -2.57 -0.43 -2.79
CA LEU A 73 -1.62 0.67 -2.65
C LEU A 73 -1.83 1.29 -1.28
N PHE A 74 -0.76 1.42 -0.52
CA PHE A 74 -0.82 2.02 0.81
C PHE A 74 0.21 3.14 0.91
N GLY A 75 -0.09 4.13 1.74
CA GLY A 75 0.83 5.22 2.01
C GLY A 75 0.41 6.56 1.47
N LEU A 76 -0.65 6.62 0.67
CA LEU A 76 -1.22 7.87 0.21
C LEU A 76 -2.50 8.10 1.00
N ALA A 77 -2.46 9.03 1.92
CA ALA A 77 -3.57 9.23 2.86
C ALA A 77 -4.89 9.48 2.14
N ASN A 78 -4.85 10.10 0.98
CA ASN A 78 -6.07 10.40 0.24
C ASN A 78 -6.70 9.16 -0.39
N LEU A 79 -5.96 8.07 -0.48
CA LEU A 79 -6.42 6.88 -1.18
C LEU A 79 -6.63 5.69 -0.24
N THR A 80 -6.28 5.83 1.03
CA THR A 80 -6.40 4.74 1.97
C THR A 80 -6.94 5.27 3.28
N ASP A 81 -7.40 4.36 4.12
CA ASP A 81 -7.82 4.70 5.48
C ASP A 81 -6.74 4.43 6.50
N ILE A 82 -5.50 4.25 6.05
CA ILE A 82 -4.42 3.87 6.94
C ILE A 82 -3.69 5.14 7.38
N TYR A 83 -3.53 5.28 8.68
CA TYR A 83 -2.84 6.42 9.25
C TYR A 83 -1.35 6.12 9.38
N PHE A 84 -0.54 7.18 9.52
CA PHE A 84 0.89 7.01 9.51
C PHE A 84 1.42 6.11 10.62
N ASN A 85 0.72 6.00 11.74
CA ASN A 85 1.21 5.14 12.81
C ASN A 85 0.65 3.74 12.72
N ASP A 86 -0.05 3.39 11.65
CA ASP A 86 -0.38 2.00 11.36
C ASP A 86 0.77 1.36 10.59
N TYR A 87 0.77 0.07 10.49
CA TYR A 87 1.76 -0.63 9.70
C TYR A 87 1.14 -1.87 9.06
N LEU A 88 1.85 -2.42 8.10
CA LEU A 88 1.42 -3.60 7.38
C LEU A 88 2.29 -4.78 7.75
N ARG A 89 1.73 -5.98 7.65
CA ARG A 89 2.51 -7.20 7.82
C ARG A 89 2.06 -8.19 6.76
N THR A 90 3.01 -8.80 6.07
CA THR A 90 2.67 -9.75 5.02
C THR A 90 2.08 -11.01 5.64
N ILE A 91 1.04 -11.55 5.03
CA ILE A 91 0.42 -12.79 5.47
C ILE A 91 0.92 -13.94 4.59
N THR A 92 1.00 -13.70 3.29
CA THR A 92 1.53 -14.66 2.34
C THR A 92 2.86 -14.13 1.82
N PRO A 93 3.63 -14.94 1.08
CA PRO A 93 4.73 -14.35 0.33
C PRO A 93 4.17 -13.29 -0.60
N CYS A 94 4.82 -12.16 -0.67
CA CYS A 94 4.33 -11.02 -1.44
C CYS A 94 5.40 -10.52 -2.40
N LEU A 95 4.94 -9.93 -3.49
CA LEU A 95 5.78 -9.09 -4.33
C LEU A 95 5.31 -7.66 -4.10
N ILE A 96 6.20 -6.80 -3.62
CA ILE A 96 5.84 -5.43 -3.30
C ILE A 96 6.72 -4.47 -4.07
N GLY A 97 6.15 -3.31 -4.38
CA GLY A 97 6.91 -2.18 -4.90
C GLY A 97 7.00 -1.12 -3.83
N VAL A 98 8.13 -0.42 -3.76
CA VAL A 98 8.38 0.56 -2.71
C VAL A 98 8.75 1.89 -3.35
N LEU A 99 8.08 2.96 -2.92
CA LEU A 99 8.38 4.32 -3.34
C LEU A 99 8.20 5.22 -2.15
N THR A 100 8.91 6.35 -2.13
CA THR A 100 8.56 7.38 -1.14
C THR A 100 7.26 8.04 -1.57
N THR A 101 6.53 8.56 -0.60
CA THR A 101 5.30 9.29 -0.89
C THR A 101 5.59 10.51 -1.76
N ASP A 102 6.72 11.17 -1.52
CA ASP A 102 7.10 12.33 -2.33
C ASP A 102 7.31 11.94 -3.80
N ARG A 103 7.92 10.79 -4.03
CA ARG A 103 8.15 10.33 -5.40
C ARG A 103 6.83 10.00 -6.09
N VAL A 104 5.91 9.39 -5.35
CA VAL A 104 4.60 9.09 -5.91
C VAL A 104 3.87 10.38 -6.27
N ALA A 105 3.90 11.36 -5.39
CA ALA A 105 3.25 12.65 -5.67
C ALA A 105 3.85 13.30 -6.91
N GLN A 106 5.16 13.21 -7.08
CA GLN A 106 5.83 13.77 -8.24
C GLN A 106 5.37 13.07 -9.52
N ILE A 107 5.29 11.75 -9.50
CA ILE A 107 4.87 10.99 -10.68
C ILE A 107 3.43 11.32 -11.05
N ILE A 108 2.55 11.40 -10.04
CA ILE A 108 1.16 11.74 -10.29
C ILE A 108 1.06 13.11 -10.94
N LYS A 109 1.83 14.06 -10.44
CA LYS A 109 1.80 15.42 -10.98
C LYS A 109 2.34 15.44 -12.42
N GLU A 110 3.45 14.77 -12.66
CA GLU A 110 4.08 14.79 -13.99
C GLU A 110 3.20 14.13 -15.03
N LYS A 111 2.45 13.11 -14.66
CA LYS A 111 1.62 12.40 -15.60
C LYS A 111 0.19 12.87 -15.60
N ALA A 112 -0.12 13.93 -14.85
CA ALA A 112 -1.48 14.48 -14.76
C ALA A 112 -2.51 13.40 -14.41
N LEU A 113 -2.20 12.61 -13.40
CA LEU A 113 -3.07 11.51 -12.99
C LEU A 113 -4.14 11.92 -11.98
N TRP A 114 -4.26 13.19 -11.67
CA TRP A 114 -5.25 13.65 -10.72
C TRP A 114 -6.60 13.73 -11.40
N GLY A 115 -7.18 13.20 -11.74
CA GLY A 115 -8.49 13.18 -12.16
C GLY A 115 -9.10 14.21 -12.96
#